data_36a8d99f32c6159e84db7addd157ed3d
#
_entry.id   36a8d99f32c6159e84db7addd157ed3d
#
_cell.length_a   1.000
_cell.length_b   1.000
_cell.length_c   1.000
_cell.angle_alpha   90.00
_cell.angle_beta   90.00
_cell.angle_gamma   90.00
#
_symmetry.space_group_name_H-M   'P 1'
#
loop_
_entity.id
_entity.type
_entity.pdbx_description
1 polymer ?
#
loop_
_entity_poly.entity_id
_entity_poly.type
_entity_poly.pdbx_seq_one_letter_code
_entity_poly.pdbx_strand_id
1 'polypeptide(L)'
;MKRTPLRRRAPLRAKTKLRRSKPLQRADSMAATDAQRAAVAGCCCIVCGRDRRIDPAHLIPRSVGGCGHPLCVVPVCRAHHRAYDRGQLDLLPYLEPGWRAQLAHAVGHVGLIGTLRRISGSRQSAVGSRQSAVGRRPA
;
A
#
# COMPACT_ATOMS: atom_id res chain seq x y z
N MET A 1 -31.93 -35.30 -15.88
CA MET A 1 -30.64 -35.95 -15.47
C MET A 1 -30.49 -35.83 -13.95
N LYS A 2 -30.53 -36.95 -13.21
CA LYS A 2 -30.38 -36.97 -11.77
C LYS A 2 -28.88 -36.91 -11.42
N ARG A 3 -28.43 -35.87 -10.74
CA ARG A 3 -27.02 -35.73 -10.28
C ARG A 3 -26.80 -36.69 -9.11
N THR A 4 -25.97 -37.69 -9.26
CA THR A 4 -25.53 -38.58 -8.16
C THR A 4 -24.56 -37.83 -7.25
N PRO A 5 -24.81 -37.70 -5.93
CA PRO A 5 -23.88 -37.04 -5.04
C PRO A 5 -22.60 -37.89 -4.88
N LEU A 6 -21.45 -37.24 -5.07
CA LEU A 6 -20.13 -37.88 -4.83
C LEU A 6 -19.96 -38.14 -3.33
N ARG A 7 -20.15 -39.38 -2.91
CA ARG A 7 -19.81 -39.85 -1.55
C ARG A 7 -18.31 -40.12 -1.45
N ARG A 8 -17.60 -39.34 -0.63
CA ARG A 8 -16.20 -39.67 -0.25
C ARG A 8 -16.21 -40.99 0.52
N ARG A 9 -15.52 -42.00 0.01
CA ARG A 9 -15.42 -43.34 0.63
C ARG A 9 -14.47 -43.38 1.84
N ALA A 10 -13.61 -42.39 2.03
CA ALA A 10 -12.72 -42.32 3.20
C ALA A 10 -12.43 -40.87 3.60
N PRO A 11 -12.30 -40.54 4.91
CA PRO A 11 -11.83 -39.26 5.35
C PRO A 11 -10.37 -39.05 4.95
N LEU A 12 -10.02 -37.85 4.44
CA LEU A 12 -8.65 -37.48 4.18
C LEU A 12 -7.89 -37.43 5.52
N ARG A 13 -7.13 -38.45 5.85
CA ARG A 13 -6.18 -38.41 6.97
C ARG A 13 -4.95 -37.62 6.52
N ALA A 14 -4.71 -36.48 7.18
CA ALA A 14 -3.42 -35.78 7.02
C ALA A 14 -2.30 -36.72 7.49
N LYS A 15 -1.55 -37.28 6.55
CA LYS A 15 -0.43 -38.20 6.82
C LYS A 15 0.79 -37.53 7.45
N THR A 16 0.85 -36.20 7.44
CA THR A 16 2.00 -35.46 7.98
C THR A 16 1.55 -34.20 8.69
N LYS A 17 1.89 -34.03 9.96
CA LYS A 17 1.85 -32.73 10.62
C LYS A 17 2.84 -31.82 9.90
N LEU A 18 2.37 -30.76 9.28
CA LEU A 18 3.23 -29.68 8.78
C LEU A 18 4.04 -29.13 9.96
N ARG A 19 5.28 -29.59 10.08
CA ARG A 19 6.24 -29.03 11.02
C ARG A 19 6.56 -27.63 10.55
N ARG A 20 6.02 -26.61 11.20
CA ARG A 20 6.52 -25.22 11.09
C ARG A 20 7.93 -25.21 11.66
N SER A 21 8.93 -25.44 10.81
CA SER A 21 10.32 -25.53 11.23
C SER A 21 10.98 -24.17 11.48
N LYS A 22 10.36 -23.08 11.07
CA LYS A 22 10.79 -21.70 11.41
C LYS A 22 9.57 -20.78 11.51
N PRO A 23 9.49 -19.88 12.53
CA PRO A 23 8.56 -18.76 12.49
C PRO A 23 8.83 -17.97 11.20
N LEU A 24 7.81 -17.70 10.43
CA LEU A 24 7.92 -16.78 9.32
C LEU A 24 8.39 -15.43 9.90
N GLN A 25 9.62 -15.05 9.58
CA GLN A 25 10.18 -13.71 9.91
C GLN A 25 9.45 -12.65 9.07
N ARG A 26 8.15 -12.49 9.29
CA ARG A 26 7.33 -11.48 8.63
C ARG A 26 7.42 -10.11 9.30
N ALA A 27 7.88 -10.06 10.55
CA ALA A 27 7.85 -8.83 11.34
C ALA A 27 8.87 -7.79 10.83
N ASP A 28 10.07 -8.22 10.40
CA ASP A 28 11.16 -7.29 10.10
C ASP A 28 11.12 -6.72 8.68
N SER A 29 10.43 -7.38 7.74
CA SER A 29 10.41 -6.92 6.34
C SER A 29 9.44 -5.77 6.05
N MET A 30 8.43 -5.54 6.89
CA MET A 30 7.39 -4.52 6.70
C MET A 30 7.59 -3.27 7.56
N ALA A 31 8.34 -3.36 8.65
CA ALA A 31 8.62 -2.23 9.51
C ALA A 31 9.61 -1.24 8.86
N ALA A 32 9.47 0.05 9.16
CA ALA A 32 10.45 1.05 8.76
C ALA A 32 11.81 0.75 9.38
N THR A 33 12.89 0.93 8.61
CA THR A 33 14.26 0.79 9.11
C THR A 33 14.64 1.94 10.04
N ASP A 34 15.71 1.78 10.84
CA ASP A 34 16.20 2.86 11.68
C ASP A 34 16.66 4.05 10.85
N ALA A 35 17.27 3.81 9.69
CA ALA A 35 17.64 4.86 8.75
C ALA A 35 16.40 5.64 8.22
N GLN A 36 15.29 4.96 7.97
CA GLN A 36 14.04 5.61 7.58
C GLN A 36 13.41 6.40 8.72
N ARG A 37 13.47 5.88 9.96
CA ARG A 37 13.01 6.63 11.15
C ARG A 37 13.87 7.87 11.39
N ALA A 38 15.18 7.73 11.26
CA ALA A 38 16.12 8.86 11.39
C ALA A 38 15.86 9.94 10.32
N ALA A 39 15.55 9.54 9.08
CA ALA A 39 15.28 10.48 7.98
C ALA A 39 14.03 11.35 8.20
N VAL A 40 13.07 10.92 9.02
CA VAL A 40 11.86 11.70 9.33
C VAL A 40 11.85 12.27 10.74
N ALA A 41 12.90 11.99 11.54
CA ALA A 41 13.01 12.50 12.89
C ALA A 41 13.13 14.04 12.87
N GLY A 42 12.33 14.71 13.70
CA GLY A 42 12.28 16.17 13.76
C GLY A 42 11.59 16.87 12.59
N CYS A 43 11.09 16.10 11.60
CA CYS A 43 10.29 16.67 10.50
C CYS A 43 8.84 16.89 10.92
N CYS A 44 8.17 17.83 10.24
CA CYS A 44 6.73 18.01 10.32
C CYS A 44 6.01 17.14 9.27
N CYS A 45 4.74 16.83 9.53
CA CYS A 45 3.87 16.16 8.57
C CYS A 45 3.73 17.00 7.30
N ILE A 46 4.06 16.45 6.12
CA ILE A 46 3.97 17.17 4.84
C ILE A 46 2.54 17.59 4.49
N VAL A 47 1.52 16.94 5.09
CA VAL A 47 0.10 17.19 4.77
C VAL A 47 -0.49 18.29 5.66
N CYS A 48 -0.19 18.30 6.95
CA CYS A 48 -0.84 19.22 7.91
C CYS A 48 0.13 20.02 8.80
N GLY A 49 1.43 19.93 8.57
CA GLY A 49 2.45 20.66 9.35
C GLY A 49 2.63 20.23 10.80
N ARG A 50 1.89 19.22 11.29
CA ARG A 50 1.98 18.74 12.67
C ARG A 50 3.35 18.09 12.92
N ASP A 51 3.95 18.34 14.07
CA ASP A 51 5.28 17.85 14.50
C ASP A 51 5.24 16.61 15.41
N ARG A 52 4.05 16.17 15.82
CA ARG A 52 3.87 15.06 16.76
C ARG A 52 3.41 13.78 16.08
N ARG A 53 3.95 12.63 16.54
CA ARG A 53 3.63 11.29 16.04
C ARG A 53 3.85 11.18 14.54
N ILE A 54 5.01 11.60 14.09
CA ILE A 54 5.44 11.50 12.70
C ILE A 54 5.94 10.09 12.43
N ASP A 55 5.39 9.46 11.42
CA ASP A 55 5.77 8.13 10.94
C ASP A 55 6.45 8.25 9.56
N PRO A 56 7.43 7.40 9.24
CA PRO A 56 7.97 7.25 7.90
C PRO A 56 6.95 6.51 7.01
N ALA A 57 6.24 7.25 6.17
CA ALA A 57 5.31 6.66 5.20
C ALA A 57 6.03 6.32 3.91
N HIS A 58 5.97 5.07 3.49
CA HIS A 58 6.56 4.63 2.23
C HIS A 58 5.76 5.17 1.04
N LEU A 59 6.42 5.89 0.13
CA LEU A 59 5.82 6.27 -1.15
C LEU A 59 5.45 5.02 -1.96
N ILE A 60 6.32 4.02 -1.97
CA ILE A 60 6.05 2.71 -2.55
C ILE A 60 6.12 1.67 -1.43
N PRO A 61 5.02 0.98 -1.11
CA PRO A 61 5.02 -0.07 -0.10
C PRO A 61 6.01 -1.18 -0.42
N ARG A 62 6.62 -1.76 0.60
CA ARG A 62 7.55 -2.89 0.43
C ARG A 62 6.91 -4.08 -0.28
N SER A 63 5.61 -4.30 -0.09
CA SER A 63 4.86 -5.38 -0.76
C SER A 63 4.79 -5.25 -2.28
N VAL A 64 5.04 -4.06 -2.82
CA VAL A 64 5.04 -3.78 -4.27
C VAL A 64 6.39 -3.27 -4.78
N GLY A 65 7.47 -3.57 -4.08
CA GLY A 65 8.84 -3.29 -4.52
C GLY A 65 9.54 -2.13 -3.82
N GLY A 66 8.93 -1.48 -2.83
CA GLY A 66 9.61 -0.48 -2.00
C GLY A 66 10.75 -1.07 -1.16
N CYS A 67 11.73 -0.28 -0.78
CA CYS A 67 12.94 -0.72 -0.06
C CYS A 67 13.11 -0.06 1.31
N GLY A 68 14.18 -0.43 2.02
CA GLY A 68 14.54 0.14 3.33
C GLY A 68 15.34 1.45 3.27
N HIS A 69 15.55 2.02 2.09
CA HIS A 69 16.33 3.23 1.91
C HIS A 69 15.60 4.47 2.47
N PRO A 70 16.28 5.45 3.07
CA PRO A 70 15.68 6.69 3.58
C PRO A 70 14.86 7.47 2.55
N LEU A 71 15.26 7.45 1.29
CA LEU A 71 14.53 8.11 0.20
C LEU A 71 13.21 7.42 -0.19
N CYS A 72 12.90 6.23 0.37
CA CYS A 72 11.61 5.58 0.13
C CYS A 72 10.46 6.15 0.97
N VAL A 73 10.74 7.02 1.93
CA VAL A 73 9.76 7.50 2.91
C VAL A 73 9.63 9.02 2.92
N VAL A 74 8.45 9.48 3.35
CA VAL A 74 8.16 10.89 3.64
C VAL A 74 7.55 11.00 5.04
N PRO A 75 7.74 12.13 5.76
CA PRO A 75 7.19 12.32 7.08
C PRO A 75 5.69 12.61 7.02
N VAL A 76 4.89 11.76 7.62
CA VAL A 76 3.44 12.01 7.80
C VAL A 76 2.99 11.65 9.21
N CYS A 77 2.02 12.35 9.74
CA CYS A 77 1.46 11.98 11.04
C CYS A 77 0.65 10.68 10.93
N ARG A 78 0.49 9.98 12.05
CA ARG A 78 -0.20 8.69 12.13
C ARG A 78 -1.58 8.66 11.45
N ALA A 79 -2.34 9.75 11.54
CA ALA A 79 -3.68 9.84 10.92
C ALA A 79 -3.58 9.85 9.39
N HIS A 80 -2.69 10.68 8.83
CA HIS A 80 -2.48 10.77 7.39
C HIS A 80 -1.78 9.53 6.83
N HIS A 81 -0.87 8.90 7.58
CA HIS A 81 -0.27 7.62 7.18
C HIS A 81 -1.35 6.54 6.98
N ARG A 82 -2.26 6.39 7.95
CA ARG A 82 -3.39 5.44 7.82
C ARG A 82 -4.32 5.77 6.66
N ALA A 83 -4.59 7.05 6.41
CA ALA A 83 -5.42 7.48 5.27
C ALA A 83 -4.73 7.16 3.94
N TYR A 84 -3.43 7.38 3.86
CA TYR A 84 -2.62 7.05 2.69
C TYR A 84 -2.57 5.54 2.41
N ASP A 85 -2.34 4.72 3.44
CA ASP A 85 -2.32 3.26 3.30
C ASP A 85 -3.66 2.70 2.79
N ARG A 86 -4.78 3.34 3.15
CA ARG A 86 -6.11 3.00 2.65
C ARG A 86 -6.44 3.58 1.27
N GLY A 87 -5.51 4.29 0.63
CA GLY A 87 -5.77 4.98 -0.65
C GLY A 87 -6.77 6.14 -0.55
N GLN A 88 -6.99 6.68 0.65
CA GLN A 88 -7.93 7.78 0.93
C GLN A 88 -7.26 9.16 0.90
N LEU A 89 -5.93 9.20 0.82
CA LEU A 89 -5.13 10.42 0.79
C LEU A 89 -4.29 10.44 -0.47
N ASP A 90 -4.42 11.52 -1.25
CA ASP A 90 -3.51 11.87 -2.33
C ASP A 90 -2.33 12.65 -1.75
N LEU A 91 -1.11 12.13 -1.88
CA LEU A 91 0.10 12.81 -1.44
C LEU A 91 0.71 13.72 -2.50
N LEU A 92 0.31 13.58 -3.77
CA LEU A 92 0.92 14.33 -4.88
C LEU A 92 0.92 15.85 -4.68
N PRO A 93 -0.17 16.50 -4.17
CA PRO A 93 -0.19 17.93 -3.93
C PRO A 93 0.79 18.41 -2.85
N TYR A 94 1.28 17.50 -1.99
CA TYR A 94 2.18 17.82 -0.87
C TYR A 94 3.65 17.48 -1.16
N LEU A 95 3.93 16.85 -2.31
CA LEU A 95 5.28 16.53 -2.74
C LEU A 95 5.89 17.71 -3.50
N GLU A 96 6.24 18.75 -2.75
CA GLU A 96 6.93 19.94 -3.26
C GLU A 96 8.34 19.62 -3.81
N PRO A 97 9.02 20.58 -4.46
CA PRO A 97 10.37 20.38 -5.01
C PRO A 97 11.40 19.78 -4.04
N GLY A 98 11.25 20.01 -2.73
CA GLY A 98 12.10 19.42 -1.70
C GLY A 98 12.06 17.89 -1.63
N TRP A 99 11.01 17.26 -2.15
CA TRP A 99 10.82 15.80 -2.14
C TRP A 99 11.18 15.12 -3.47
N ARG A 100 11.87 15.83 -4.37
CA ARG A 100 12.27 15.29 -5.69
C ARG A 100 13.10 14.03 -5.61
N ALA A 101 14.01 13.94 -4.64
CA ALA A 101 14.87 12.76 -4.47
C ALA A 101 14.05 11.52 -4.08
N GLN A 102 13.07 11.67 -3.19
CA GLN A 102 12.15 10.61 -2.78
C GLN A 102 11.26 10.18 -3.95
N LEU A 103 10.76 11.14 -4.72
CA LEU A 103 9.94 10.85 -5.89
C LEU A 103 10.74 10.14 -6.98
N ALA A 104 11.96 10.60 -7.30
CA ALA A 104 12.86 9.95 -8.25
C ALA A 104 13.20 8.52 -7.82
N HIS A 105 13.46 8.33 -6.53
CA HIS A 105 13.73 7.01 -5.96
C HIS A 105 12.50 6.08 -6.08
N ALA A 106 11.31 6.57 -5.81
CA ALA A 106 10.06 5.83 -5.98
C ALA A 106 9.83 5.42 -7.44
N VAL A 107 10.10 6.33 -8.39
CA VAL A 107 10.02 6.06 -9.85
C VAL A 107 11.01 4.96 -10.25
N GLY A 108 12.19 4.90 -9.66
CA GLY A 108 13.18 3.83 -9.88
C GLY A 108 12.67 2.44 -9.50
N HIS A 109 11.71 2.34 -8.56
CA HIS A 109 11.16 1.05 -8.13
C HIS A 109 10.05 0.50 -9.03
N VAL A 110 9.10 1.36 -9.42
CA VAL A 110 7.85 0.92 -10.07
C VAL A 110 7.53 1.72 -11.35
N GLY A 111 8.45 2.53 -11.80
CA GLY A 111 8.27 3.44 -12.93
C GLY A 111 7.36 4.63 -12.61
N LEU A 112 7.30 5.60 -13.52
CA LEU A 112 6.53 6.84 -13.32
C LEU A 112 5.04 6.57 -13.12
N ILE A 113 4.44 5.78 -13.99
CA ILE A 113 3.00 5.47 -13.94
C ILE A 113 2.63 4.72 -12.65
N GLY A 114 3.46 3.74 -12.25
CA GLY A 114 3.26 3.01 -10.99
C GLY A 114 3.33 3.92 -9.78
N THR A 115 4.30 4.83 -9.75
CA THR A 115 4.49 5.82 -8.69
C THR A 115 3.30 6.77 -8.60
N LEU A 116 2.87 7.35 -9.72
CA LEU A 116 1.73 8.27 -9.76
C LEU A 116 0.44 7.58 -9.29
N ARG A 117 0.15 6.38 -9.79
CA ARG A 117 -1.03 5.60 -9.34
C ARG A 117 -1.04 5.36 -7.84
N ARG A 118 0.12 5.09 -7.25
CA ARG A 118 0.23 4.81 -5.82
C ARG A 118 0.07 6.08 -4.98
N ILE A 119 0.73 7.17 -5.39
CA ILE A 119 0.76 8.42 -4.63
C ILE A 119 -0.58 9.15 -4.69
N SER A 120 -1.25 9.17 -5.85
CA SER A 120 -2.54 9.84 -6.03
C SER A 120 -3.74 9.13 -5.39
N GLY A 121 -3.52 7.97 -4.77
CA GLY A 121 -4.63 7.17 -4.23
C GLY A 121 -5.53 6.59 -5.33
N SER A 122 -6.13 5.43 -5.06
CA SER A 122 -6.93 4.68 -6.05
C SER A 122 -8.32 5.29 -6.33
N ARG A 123 -8.47 6.60 -6.43
CA ARG A 123 -9.76 7.21 -6.82
C ARG A 123 -10.16 6.95 -8.29
N GLN A 124 -9.28 6.39 -9.12
CA GLN A 124 -9.60 6.13 -10.53
C GLN A 124 -10.51 4.92 -10.77
N SER A 125 -10.76 4.06 -9.79
CA SER A 125 -11.67 2.92 -9.97
C SER A 125 -13.16 3.27 -9.90
N ALA A 126 -13.53 4.47 -9.44
CA ALA A 126 -14.93 4.86 -9.26
C ALA A 126 -15.54 5.65 -10.43
N VAL A 127 -14.74 6.11 -11.39
CA VAL A 127 -15.23 6.92 -12.52
C VAL A 127 -15.68 6.08 -13.69
N GLY A 128 -15.22 4.83 -13.81
CA GLY A 128 -15.59 3.92 -14.92
C GLY A 128 -16.96 3.26 -14.82
N SER A 129 -17.63 3.28 -13.65
CA SER A 129 -18.85 2.48 -13.43
C SER A 129 -20.17 3.26 -13.50
N ARG A 130 -20.15 4.55 -13.79
CA ARG A 130 -21.39 5.38 -13.80
C ARG A 130 -21.92 5.78 -15.17
N GLN A 131 -21.34 5.30 -16.28
CA GLN A 131 -21.79 5.67 -17.64
C GLN A 131 -22.72 4.66 -18.31
N SER A 132 -23.14 3.57 -17.65
CA SER A 132 -24.01 2.55 -18.29
C SER A 132 -25.48 2.56 -17.85
N ALA A 133 -25.97 3.58 -17.16
CA ALA A 133 -27.34 3.62 -16.64
C ALA A 133 -28.18 4.81 -17.14
N VAL A 134 -27.92 5.34 -18.35
CA VAL A 134 -28.82 6.31 -18.98
C VAL A 134 -29.17 5.79 -20.38
N GLY A 135 -30.34 5.23 -20.51
CA GLY A 135 -30.90 4.97 -21.83
C GLY A 135 -31.76 3.71 -21.98
N ARG A 136 -32.89 3.62 -21.28
CA ARG A 136 -34.08 2.93 -21.80
C ARG A 136 -35.33 3.64 -21.27
N ARG A 137 -35.89 4.55 -22.07
CA ARG A 137 -37.29 4.92 -21.98
C ARG A 137 -38.10 3.85 -22.71
N PRO A 138 -39.20 3.33 -22.15
CA PRO A 138 -40.18 2.58 -22.90
C PRO A 138 -41.11 3.55 -23.68
N ALA A 139 -41.46 3.13 -24.86
CA ALA A 139 -42.53 3.74 -25.70
C ALA A 139 -43.89 3.45 -25.10
#